data_d7cb9be10408a159efb21887928f439a
#
_entry.id   d7cb9be10408a159efb21887928f439a
#
_cell.length_a   1.000
_cell.length_b   1.000
_cell.length_c   1.000
_cell.angle_alpha   90.00
_cell.angle_beta   90.00
_cell.angle_gamma   90.00
#
_symmetry.space_group_name_H-M   'P 1'
#
loop_
_entity.id
_entity.type
_entity.pdbx_description
1 polymer ?
#
loop_
_entity_poly.entity_id
_entity_poly.type
_entity_poly.pdbx_seq_one_letter_code
_entity_poly.pdbx_strand_id
1 'polypeptide(L)'
;SGKTTTLYSTLKTLATKEVNVCTIEDPIEMVESSFNQMQVQENIDLNFAGGVKALLRQDPDIIMIGEIRNLETADMAIQAALTGHLVLSSLHTNDAPTAITRLLELGVPSYLVRATLVGVVAQRLVRTLCPHCKQATEPDAEVWNAMVKPWTLPLPKQVYKPAGCQECRETGFKGRQGIYEVMPFS
;
A
#
# COMPACT_ATOMS: atom_id res chain seq x y z
N SER A 1 1.53 3.40 -8.17
CA SER A 1 0.52 2.73 -7.33
C SER A 1 0.16 3.56 -6.09
N GLY A 2 1.07 4.42 -5.60
CA GLY A 2 0.87 5.26 -4.41
C GLY A 2 1.04 4.52 -3.08
N LYS A 3 1.57 3.29 -3.08
CA LYS A 3 1.80 2.48 -1.85
C LYS A 3 2.68 3.22 -0.85
N THR A 4 3.83 3.73 -1.27
CA THR A 4 4.76 4.49 -0.43
C THR A 4 4.09 5.69 0.22
N THR A 5 3.34 6.48 -0.54
CA THR A 5 2.58 7.62 -0.01
C THR A 5 1.58 7.19 1.07
N THR A 6 0.86 6.08 0.86
CA THR A 6 -0.10 5.56 1.84
C THR A 6 0.61 5.05 3.09
N LEU A 7 1.70 4.28 2.95
CA LEU A 7 2.50 3.81 4.08
C LEU A 7 3.03 4.98 4.92
N TYR A 8 3.64 5.97 4.28
CA TYR A 8 4.15 7.16 4.99
C TYR A 8 3.04 7.96 5.67
N SER A 9 1.89 8.14 5.02
CA SER A 9 0.75 8.84 5.65
C SER A 9 0.24 8.08 6.87
N THR A 10 0.18 6.76 6.81
CA THR A 10 -0.21 5.91 7.94
C THR A 10 0.81 6.01 9.06
N LEU A 11 2.11 5.87 8.75
CA LEU A 11 3.18 5.98 9.74
C LEU A 11 3.19 7.35 10.41
N LYS A 12 3.03 8.44 9.66
CA LYS A 12 2.95 9.81 10.23
C LYS A 12 1.78 9.98 11.19
N THR A 13 0.67 9.30 10.94
CA THR A 13 -0.49 9.35 11.85
C THR A 13 -0.22 8.57 13.15
N LEU A 14 0.58 7.50 13.07
CA LEU A 14 0.93 6.64 14.20
C LEU A 14 2.15 7.16 14.99
N ALA A 15 3.07 7.88 14.33
CA ALA A 15 4.28 8.40 14.92
C ALA A 15 3.96 9.52 15.94
N THR A 16 4.06 9.20 17.21
CA THR A 16 4.00 10.15 18.32
C THR A 16 5.40 10.29 18.95
N LYS A 17 5.58 11.16 19.92
CA LYS A 17 6.85 11.30 20.64
C LYS A 17 7.24 10.04 21.44
N GLU A 18 6.28 9.17 21.69
CA GLU A 18 6.41 7.96 22.51
C GLU A 18 6.52 6.69 21.65
N VAL A 19 6.38 6.82 20.31
CA VAL A 19 6.38 5.69 19.38
C VAL A 19 7.62 5.75 18.50
N ASN A 20 8.45 4.72 18.61
CA ASN A 20 9.64 4.56 17.78
C ASN A 20 9.29 3.88 16.44
N VAL A 21 9.26 4.68 15.38
CA VAL A 21 9.01 4.20 14.01
C VAL A 21 10.34 3.97 13.30
N CYS A 22 10.60 2.72 12.91
CA CYS A 22 11.79 2.33 12.16
C CYS A 22 11.40 1.86 10.76
N THR A 23 12.20 2.23 9.74
CA THR A 23 11.97 1.79 8.36
C THR A 23 13.21 1.16 7.75
N ILE A 24 13.02 0.22 6.82
CA ILE A 24 14.05 -0.29 5.92
C ILE A 24 13.54 -0.21 4.48
N GLU A 25 14.25 0.51 3.61
CA GLU A 25 13.77 0.91 2.27
C GLU A 25 14.85 0.72 1.20
N ASP A 26 14.43 0.60 -0.07
CA ASP A 26 15.31 0.41 -1.23
C ASP A 26 14.78 1.18 -2.48
N PRO A 27 15.20 2.44 -2.69
CA PRO A 27 15.83 3.36 -1.73
C PRO A 27 14.83 4.06 -0.81
N ILE A 28 15.29 4.94 0.10
CA ILE A 28 14.43 5.88 0.83
C ILE A 28 13.88 6.90 -0.18
N GLU A 29 12.56 6.87 -0.41
CA GLU A 29 11.90 7.80 -1.36
C GLU A 29 11.65 9.19 -0.75
N MET A 30 11.39 9.26 0.55
CA MET A 30 11.10 10.50 1.27
C MET A 30 11.82 10.48 2.62
N VAL A 31 12.62 11.49 2.89
CA VAL A 31 13.24 11.67 4.21
C VAL A 31 12.19 12.24 5.18
N GLU A 32 12.00 11.56 6.32
CA GLU A 32 11.05 11.94 7.35
C GLU A 32 11.73 11.99 8.71
N SER A 33 11.85 13.18 9.29
CA SER A 33 12.60 13.41 10.51
C SER A 33 12.02 12.72 11.77
N SER A 34 10.77 12.28 11.70
CA SER A 34 10.11 11.55 12.78
C SER A 34 10.31 10.02 12.71
N PHE A 35 11.03 9.52 11.70
CA PHE A 35 11.31 8.09 11.52
C PHE A 35 12.81 7.81 11.62
N ASN A 36 13.17 6.64 12.12
CA ASN A 36 14.51 6.09 12.03
C ASN A 36 14.62 5.26 10.74
N GLN A 37 15.11 5.90 9.68
CA GLN A 37 15.12 5.33 8.34
C GLN A 37 16.46 4.68 8.01
N MET A 38 16.42 3.42 7.58
CA MET A 38 17.55 2.66 7.10
C MET A 38 17.39 2.37 5.60
N GLN A 39 18.43 2.52 4.83
CA GLN A 39 18.44 2.16 3.42
C GLN A 39 19.21 0.88 3.17
N VAL A 40 18.67 0.00 2.34
CA VAL A 40 19.35 -1.19 1.83
C VAL A 40 20.67 -0.78 1.14
N GLN A 41 21.76 -1.51 1.43
CA GLN A 41 23.09 -1.30 0.84
C GLN A 41 23.72 -2.67 0.55
N GLU A 42 23.47 -3.19 -0.64
CA GLU A 42 23.96 -4.52 -1.04
C GLU A 42 25.49 -4.65 -1.05
N ASN A 43 26.20 -3.53 -1.27
CA ASN A 43 27.66 -3.48 -1.26
C ASN A 43 28.32 -3.78 0.10
N ILE A 44 27.54 -3.76 1.17
CA ILE A 44 27.96 -4.11 2.55
C ILE A 44 27.06 -5.21 3.14
N ASP A 45 26.42 -6.02 2.30
CA ASP A 45 25.51 -7.10 2.69
C ASP A 45 24.31 -6.68 3.56
N LEU A 46 23.96 -5.39 3.53
CA LEU A 46 22.77 -4.86 4.22
C LEU A 46 21.54 -5.01 3.30
N ASN A 47 20.91 -6.17 3.33
CA ASN A 47 19.64 -6.45 2.65
C ASN A 47 18.43 -6.19 3.57
N PHE A 48 17.18 -6.39 3.07
CA PHE A 48 15.98 -6.18 3.87
C PHE A 48 15.94 -7.03 5.15
N ALA A 49 16.27 -8.32 5.08
CA ALA A 49 16.26 -9.23 6.23
C ALA A 49 17.29 -8.82 7.28
N GLY A 50 18.51 -8.51 6.86
CA GLY A 50 19.57 -7.98 7.73
C GLY A 50 19.18 -6.66 8.38
N GLY A 51 18.54 -5.77 7.62
CA GLY A 51 18.04 -4.51 8.12
C GLY A 51 16.97 -4.67 9.20
N VAL A 52 15.96 -5.53 8.98
CA VAL A 52 14.94 -5.82 10.01
C VAL A 52 15.59 -6.38 11.29
N LYS A 53 16.54 -7.31 11.14
CA LYS A 53 17.29 -7.88 12.28
C LYS A 53 18.06 -6.81 13.07
N ALA A 54 18.60 -5.81 12.39
CA ALA A 54 19.28 -4.68 13.06
C ALA A 54 18.26 -3.75 13.74
N LEU A 55 17.13 -3.45 13.07
CA LEU A 55 16.08 -2.58 13.62
C LEU A 55 15.44 -3.17 14.86
N LEU A 56 15.23 -4.48 14.95
CA LEU A 56 14.72 -5.16 16.17
C LEU A 56 15.56 -4.93 17.43
N ARG A 57 16.79 -4.43 17.29
CA ARG A 57 17.67 -4.10 18.43
C ARG A 57 17.63 -2.60 18.79
N GLN A 58 16.81 -1.83 18.09
CA GLN A 58 16.67 -0.39 18.28
C GLN A 58 15.41 -0.03 19.08
N ASP A 59 14.81 -1.01 19.76
CA ASP A 59 13.57 -0.86 20.53
C ASP A 59 12.43 -0.21 19.71
N PRO A 60 12.08 -0.77 18.53
CA PRO A 60 11.04 -0.22 17.67
C PRO A 60 9.65 -0.60 18.20
N ASP A 61 8.68 0.30 18.05
CA ASP A 61 7.26 -0.03 18.21
C ASP A 61 6.64 -0.42 16.86
N ILE A 62 7.06 0.28 15.80
CA ILE A 62 6.55 0.08 14.45
C ILE A 62 7.72 -0.13 13.50
N ILE A 63 7.65 -1.17 12.69
CA ILE A 63 8.64 -1.46 11.65
C ILE A 63 7.97 -1.39 10.28
N MET A 64 8.48 -0.56 9.38
CA MET A 64 8.07 -0.56 7.97
C MET A 64 9.18 -1.18 7.13
N ILE A 65 8.82 -2.24 6.41
CA ILE A 65 9.67 -2.91 5.45
C ILE A 65 9.17 -2.50 4.06
N GLY A 66 9.99 -1.82 3.28
CA GLY A 66 9.62 -1.27 1.98
C GLY A 66 8.86 -2.27 1.12
N GLU A 67 9.39 -3.48 1.01
CA GLU A 67 8.71 -4.59 0.33
C GLU A 67 9.23 -5.97 0.78
N ILE A 68 8.38 -6.99 0.62
CA ILE A 68 8.74 -8.41 0.82
C ILE A 68 8.86 -9.06 -0.54
N ARG A 69 10.09 -9.43 -0.92
CA ARG A 69 10.39 -10.09 -2.21
C ARG A 69 10.66 -11.60 -2.09
N ASN A 70 11.12 -12.04 -0.93
CA ASN A 70 11.59 -13.42 -0.68
C ASN A 70 11.20 -13.92 0.71
N LEU A 71 11.39 -15.23 0.94
CA LEU A 71 11.07 -15.87 2.20
C LEU A 71 11.86 -15.31 3.37
N GLU A 72 13.14 -15.02 3.21
CA GLU A 72 14.00 -14.52 4.28
C GLU A 72 13.46 -13.20 4.88
N THR A 73 13.05 -12.26 4.01
CA THR A 73 12.43 -11.01 4.43
C THR A 73 11.05 -11.24 5.07
N ALA A 74 10.26 -12.17 4.52
CA ALA A 74 8.96 -12.54 5.07
C ALA A 74 9.09 -13.13 6.48
N ASP A 75 10.05 -14.04 6.70
CA ASP A 75 10.32 -14.65 7.99
C ASP A 75 10.70 -13.59 9.04
N MET A 76 11.55 -12.63 8.68
CA MET A 76 11.94 -11.54 9.59
C MET A 76 10.76 -10.64 9.93
N ALA A 77 9.88 -10.34 8.97
CA ALA A 77 8.66 -9.57 9.20
C ALA A 77 7.70 -10.29 10.17
N ILE A 78 7.55 -11.60 9.98
CA ILE A 78 6.70 -12.46 10.84
C ILE A 78 7.28 -12.55 12.25
N GLN A 79 8.59 -12.74 12.39
CA GLN A 79 9.23 -12.79 13.72
C GLN A 79 9.05 -11.46 14.46
N ALA A 80 9.19 -10.32 13.78
CA ALA A 80 8.91 -9.01 14.35
C ALA A 80 7.46 -8.90 14.81
N ALA A 81 6.49 -9.35 14.00
CA ALA A 81 5.08 -9.34 14.35
C ALA A 81 4.78 -10.26 15.56
N LEU A 82 5.34 -11.47 15.61
CA LEU A 82 5.18 -12.42 16.74
C LEU A 82 5.76 -11.87 18.05
N THR A 83 6.77 -11.01 17.98
CA THR A 83 7.37 -10.38 19.15
C THR A 83 6.67 -9.09 19.58
N GLY A 84 5.53 -8.75 18.96
CA GLY A 84 4.63 -7.67 19.42
C GLY A 84 4.77 -6.36 18.66
N HIS A 85 5.61 -6.28 17.63
CA HIS A 85 5.77 -5.07 16.82
C HIS A 85 4.64 -4.94 15.78
N LEU A 86 4.19 -3.74 15.51
CA LEU A 86 3.37 -3.46 14.34
C LEU A 86 4.26 -3.43 13.10
N VAL A 87 4.07 -4.37 12.18
CA VAL A 87 4.83 -4.46 10.94
C VAL A 87 3.98 -4.03 9.76
N LEU A 88 4.45 -3.04 9.00
CA LEU A 88 3.88 -2.63 7.73
C LEU A 88 4.83 -2.99 6.59
N SER A 89 4.28 -3.50 5.50
CA SER A 89 5.09 -3.80 4.31
C SER A 89 4.28 -3.70 3.05
N SER A 90 4.94 -3.82 1.90
CA SER A 90 4.26 -3.92 0.62
C SER A 90 4.59 -5.23 -0.10
N LEU A 91 3.63 -5.68 -0.90
CA LEU A 91 3.76 -6.80 -1.82
C LEU A 91 3.41 -6.34 -3.24
N HIS A 92 3.97 -7.02 -4.23
CA HIS A 92 3.62 -6.81 -5.63
C HIS A 92 2.51 -7.79 -6.06
N THR A 93 1.27 -7.48 -5.64
CA THR A 93 0.06 -8.23 -6.00
C THR A 93 -1.00 -7.30 -6.56
N ASN A 94 -1.97 -7.87 -7.30
CA ASN A 94 -2.99 -7.09 -7.99
C ASN A 94 -4.22 -6.79 -7.12
N ASP A 95 -4.49 -7.61 -6.13
CA ASP A 95 -5.64 -7.55 -5.24
C ASP A 95 -5.26 -8.06 -3.84
N ALA A 96 -6.16 -7.91 -2.88
CA ALA A 96 -5.88 -8.28 -1.50
C ALA A 96 -5.81 -9.82 -1.28
N PRO A 97 -6.69 -10.66 -1.85
CA PRO A 97 -6.59 -12.11 -1.72
C PRO A 97 -5.29 -12.69 -2.27
N THR A 98 -4.81 -12.18 -3.41
CA THR A 98 -3.55 -12.63 -4.04
C THR A 98 -2.33 -12.37 -3.14
N ALA A 99 -2.38 -11.41 -2.23
CA ALA A 99 -1.30 -11.18 -1.28
C ALA A 99 -1.08 -12.38 -0.34
N ILE A 100 -2.15 -13.06 0.09
CA ILE A 100 -2.05 -14.27 0.90
C ILE A 100 -1.41 -15.39 0.10
N THR A 101 -1.92 -15.63 -1.11
CA THR A 101 -1.35 -16.63 -2.02
C THR A 101 0.15 -16.38 -2.23
N ARG A 102 0.51 -15.11 -2.42
CA ARG A 102 1.91 -14.72 -2.60
C ARG A 102 2.80 -15.04 -1.39
N LEU A 103 2.32 -14.80 -0.17
CA LEU A 103 3.06 -15.19 1.04
C LEU A 103 3.25 -16.71 1.13
N LEU A 104 2.21 -17.50 0.81
CA LEU A 104 2.28 -18.95 0.77
C LEU A 104 3.25 -19.45 -0.31
N GLU A 105 3.24 -18.86 -1.51
CA GLU A 105 4.18 -19.16 -2.61
C GLU A 105 5.64 -18.84 -2.25
N LEU A 106 5.88 -17.81 -1.45
CA LEU A 106 7.20 -17.50 -0.91
C LEU A 106 7.70 -18.55 0.08
N GLY A 107 6.80 -19.43 0.55
CA GLY A 107 7.13 -20.50 1.50
C GLY A 107 6.69 -20.22 2.94
N VAL A 108 5.98 -19.12 3.19
CA VAL A 108 5.48 -18.81 4.54
C VAL A 108 4.41 -19.84 4.95
N PRO A 109 4.55 -20.53 6.09
CA PRO A 109 3.54 -21.45 6.58
C PRO A 109 2.20 -20.77 6.86
N SER A 110 1.11 -21.40 6.44
CA SER A 110 -0.25 -20.82 6.57
C SER A 110 -0.64 -20.44 8.00
N TYR A 111 -0.19 -21.22 8.99
CA TYR A 111 -0.46 -20.92 10.40
C TYR A 111 0.22 -19.63 10.88
N LEU A 112 1.39 -19.28 10.32
CA LEU A 112 2.07 -18.02 10.61
C LEU A 112 1.35 -16.83 9.96
N VAL A 113 0.93 -16.98 8.71
CA VAL A 113 0.09 -15.96 8.04
C VAL A 113 -1.15 -15.68 8.89
N ARG A 114 -1.85 -16.74 9.34
CA ARG A 114 -3.04 -16.61 10.18
C ARG A 114 -2.75 -15.95 11.54
N ALA A 115 -1.59 -16.21 12.12
CA ALA A 115 -1.23 -15.70 13.45
C ALA A 115 -0.78 -14.24 13.45
N THR A 116 -0.26 -13.74 12.32
CA THR A 116 0.42 -12.44 12.28
C THR A 116 -0.23 -11.42 11.35
N LEU A 117 -0.97 -11.86 10.32
CA LEU A 117 -1.57 -10.96 9.35
C LEU A 117 -2.84 -10.33 9.92
N VAL A 118 -2.83 -9.02 10.09
CA VAL A 118 -3.96 -8.24 10.62
C VAL A 118 -4.88 -7.75 9.48
N GLY A 119 -4.32 -7.51 8.32
CA GLY A 119 -5.10 -7.08 7.16
C GLY A 119 -4.25 -6.85 5.93
N VAL A 120 -4.91 -6.80 4.79
CA VAL A 120 -4.33 -6.47 3.49
C VAL A 120 -5.12 -5.34 2.86
N VAL A 121 -4.41 -4.36 2.31
CA VAL A 121 -5.00 -3.25 1.55
C VAL A 121 -4.42 -3.27 0.14
N ALA A 122 -5.23 -3.58 -0.85
CA ALA A 122 -4.85 -3.40 -2.24
C ALA A 122 -5.30 -2.00 -2.72
N GLN A 123 -4.38 -1.30 -3.38
CA GLN A 123 -4.57 0.10 -3.78
C GLN A 123 -4.31 0.28 -5.27
N ARG A 124 -5.20 1.05 -5.91
CA ARG A 124 -5.02 1.54 -7.27
C ARG A 124 -5.25 3.04 -7.32
N LEU A 125 -4.51 3.72 -8.19
CA LEU A 125 -4.73 5.14 -8.47
C LEU A 125 -5.51 5.29 -9.76
N VAL A 126 -6.63 5.99 -9.68
CA VAL A 126 -7.42 6.44 -10.81
C VAL A 126 -7.17 7.92 -11.07
N ARG A 127 -7.20 8.32 -12.34
CA ARG A 127 -7.10 9.73 -12.72
C ARG A 127 -8.39 10.45 -12.34
N THR A 128 -8.27 11.64 -11.75
CA THR A 128 -9.42 12.48 -11.43
C THR A 128 -9.74 13.38 -12.62
N LEU A 129 -11.01 13.48 -12.99
CA LEU A 129 -11.43 14.39 -14.05
C LEU A 129 -11.12 15.83 -13.65
N CYS A 130 -10.68 16.63 -14.62
CA CYS A 130 -10.42 18.04 -14.41
C CYS A 130 -11.72 18.76 -14.03
N PRO A 131 -11.78 19.47 -12.90
CA PRO A 131 -13.00 20.14 -12.44
C PRO A 131 -13.43 21.29 -13.38
N HIS A 132 -12.48 21.86 -14.14
CA HIS A 132 -12.73 23.01 -15.02
C HIS A 132 -13.32 22.63 -16.37
N CYS A 133 -13.08 21.38 -16.86
CA CYS A 133 -13.51 21.01 -18.21
C CYS A 133 -14.29 19.69 -18.30
N LYS A 134 -14.52 19.00 -17.17
CA LYS A 134 -15.34 17.78 -17.22
C LYS A 134 -16.74 18.10 -17.74
N GLN A 135 -17.23 17.30 -18.66
CA GLN A 135 -18.55 17.46 -19.27
C GLN A 135 -19.50 16.39 -18.75
N ALA A 136 -20.69 16.82 -18.42
CA ALA A 136 -21.78 15.93 -18.08
C ALA A 136 -22.19 15.10 -19.29
N THR A 137 -22.51 13.83 -19.07
CA THR A 137 -23.00 12.90 -20.08
C THR A 137 -23.95 11.88 -19.45
N GLU A 138 -24.82 11.31 -20.25
CA GLU A 138 -25.65 10.20 -19.80
C GLU A 138 -24.78 8.96 -19.58
N PRO A 139 -25.07 8.16 -18.57
CA PRO A 139 -24.37 6.92 -18.34
C PRO A 139 -24.77 5.86 -19.35
N ASP A 140 -23.81 5.07 -19.79
CA ASP A 140 -24.06 3.85 -20.56
C ASP A 140 -24.49 2.74 -19.60
N ALA A 141 -25.71 2.22 -19.78
CA ALA A 141 -26.28 1.21 -18.90
C ALA A 141 -25.54 -0.13 -18.94
N GLU A 142 -25.01 -0.53 -20.10
CA GLU A 142 -24.27 -1.79 -20.22
C GLU A 142 -22.92 -1.70 -19.49
N VAL A 143 -22.20 -0.60 -19.71
CA VAL A 143 -20.92 -0.32 -19.02
C VAL A 143 -21.14 -0.21 -17.51
N TRP A 144 -22.19 0.49 -17.08
CA TRP A 144 -22.53 0.62 -15.67
C TRP A 144 -22.79 -0.76 -15.04
N ASN A 145 -23.69 -1.55 -15.63
CA ASN A 145 -24.05 -2.87 -15.13
C ASN A 145 -22.84 -3.83 -15.08
N ALA A 146 -21.94 -3.74 -16.06
CA ALA A 146 -20.70 -4.53 -16.05
C ALA A 146 -19.74 -4.11 -14.92
N MET A 147 -19.64 -2.81 -14.66
CA MET A 147 -18.73 -2.24 -13.67
C MET A 147 -19.17 -2.53 -12.22
N VAL A 148 -20.48 -2.55 -11.96
CA VAL A 148 -21.00 -2.72 -10.59
C VAL A 148 -21.18 -4.19 -10.18
N LYS A 149 -21.02 -5.14 -11.09
CA LYS A 149 -21.11 -6.57 -10.76
C LYS A 149 -20.16 -6.95 -9.62
N PRO A 150 -20.56 -7.87 -8.69
CA PRO A 150 -21.80 -8.67 -8.70
C PRO A 150 -23.03 -7.94 -8.09
N TRP A 151 -22.89 -6.69 -7.67
CA TRP A 151 -23.99 -5.92 -7.08
C TRP A 151 -24.94 -5.38 -8.14
N THR A 152 -26.17 -5.12 -7.75
CA THR A 152 -27.15 -4.42 -8.57
C THR A 152 -27.34 -3.03 -7.99
N LEU A 153 -26.83 -2.02 -8.67
CA LEU A 153 -26.95 -0.62 -8.27
C LEU A 153 -27.78 0.16 -9.30
N PRO A 154 -28.57 1.14 -8.85
CA PRO A 154 -29.35 1.99 -9.75
C PRO A 154 -28.42 2.77 -10.69
N LEU A 155 -28.85 2.90 -11.95
CA LEU A 155 -28.15 3.72 -12.93
C LEU A 155 -28.11 5.18 -12.44
N PRO A 156 -26.95 5.84 -12.35
CA PRO A 156 -26.87 7.24 -11.98
C PRO A 156 -27.55 8.11 -13.03
N LYS A 157 -28.14 9.23 -12.60
CA LYS A 157 -28.77 10.16 -13.55
C LYS A 157 -27.77 10.83 -14.49
N GLN A 158 -26.52 10.94 -14.07
CA GLN A 158 -25.47 11.66 -14.79
C GLN A 158 -24.10 11.15 -14.41
N VAL A 159 -23.20 11.06 -15.37
CA VAL A 159 -21.76 10.84 -15.20
C VAL A 159 -20.99 11.94 -15.93
N TYR A 160 -19.65 11.93 -15.78
CA TYR A 160 -18.81 12.95 -16.42
C TYR A 160 -17.75 12.29 -17.29
N LYS A 161 -17.41 12.94 -18.39
CA LYS A 161 -16.31 12.56 -19.30
C LYS A 161 -15.24 13.65 -19.36
N PRO A 162 -14.00 13.28 -19.67
CA PRO A 162 -12.93 14.26 -19.90
C PRO A 162 -13.18 15.06 -21.17
N ALA A 163 -12.87 16.36 -21.18
CA ALA A 163 -12.89 17.18 -22.39
C ALA A 163 -11.49 17.66 -22.76
N GLY A 164 -10.82 18.37 -21.90
CA GLY A 164 -9.53 19.04 -22.12
C GLY A 164 -9.68 20.54 -21.96
N CYS A 165 -8.67 21.18 -21.37
CA CYS A 165 -8.52 22.64 -21.26
C CYS A 165 -7.07 22.97 -20.87
N GLN A 166 -6.70 24.26 -20.91
CA GLN A 166 -5.35 24.71 -20.55
C GLN A 166 -4.95 24.31 -19.13
N GLU A 167 -5.88 24.34 -18.15
CA GLU A 167 -5.65 23.96 -16.75
C GLU A 167 -5.22 22.50 -16.56
N CYS A 168 -5.63 21.61 -17.43
CA CYS A 168 -5.25 20.21 -17.42
C CYS A 168 -4.28 19.83 -18.57
N ARG A 169 -3.76 20.82 -19.29
CA ARG A 169 -2.90 20.63 -20.46
C ARG A 169 -3.56 19.71 -21.51
N GLU A 170 -4.81 20.00 -21.82
CA GLU A 170 -5.66 19.29 -22.79
C GLU A 170 -5.90 17.81 -22.49
N THR A 171 -5.51 17.31 -21.31
CA THR A 171 -5.67 15.88 -20.96
C THR A 171 -7.07 15.52 -20.47
N GLY A 172 -7.86 16.47 -20.02
CA GLY A 172 -9.14 16.24 -19.34
C GLY A 172 -9.04 15.71 -17.91
N PHE A 173 -7.82 15.51 -17.38
CA PHE A 173 -7.57 14.95 -16.05
C PHE A 173 -6.64 15.85 -15.23
N LYS A 174 -6.89 15.98 -13.91
CA LYS A 174 -6.07 16.74 -12.98
C LYS A 174 -6.01 16.03 -11.64
N GLY A 175 -4.84 15.45 -11.34
CA GLY A 175 -4.60 14.67 -10.13
C GLY A 175 -4.98 13.18 -10.24
N ARG A 176 -4.83 12.49 -9.12
CA ARG A 176 -5.12 11.06 -8.96
C ARG A 176 -5.77 10.83 -7.61
N GLN A 177 -6.65 9.84 -7.53
CA GLN A 177 -7.31 9.41 -6.31
C GLN A 177 -7.09 7.92 -6.10
N GLY A 178 -6.89 7.51 -4.86
CA GLY A 178 -6.80 6.09 -4.49
C GLY A 178 -8.18 5.45 -4.42
N ILE A 179 -8.27 4.25 -4.94
CA ILE A 179 -9.35 3.30 -4.66
C ILE A 179 -8.74 2.11 -3.94
N TYR A 180 -9.45 1.57 -2.97
CA TYR A 180 -8.92 0.62 -2.01
C TYR A 180 -9.81 -0.60 -1.89
N GLU A 181 -9.20 -1.76 -1.90
CA GLU A 181 -9.79 -3.01 -1.44
C GLU A 181 -9.18 -3.31 -0.07
N VAL A 182 -10.02 -3.44 0.96
CA VAL A 182 -9.57 -3.66 2.34
C VAL A 182 -10.07 -5.00 2.82
N MET A 183 -9.16 -5.88 3.21
CA MET A 183 -9.45 -7.21 3.71
C MET A 183 -8.85 -7.36 5.11
N PRO A 184 -9.64 -7.13 6.18
CA PRO A 184 -9.21 -7.38 7.55
C PRO A 184 -9.19 -8.88 7.87
N PHE A 185 -8.35 -9.28 8.82
CA PHE A 185 -8.26 -10.61 9.39
C PHE A 185 -8.62 -10.57 10.87
N SER A 186 -9.45 -11.52 11.31
CA SER A 186 -9.89 -11.70 12.71
C SER A 186 -9.67 -13.14 13.15
#